data_2cbaeddffca2b96067cdb528e0119dd0
#
_entry.id   2cbaeddffca2b96067cdb528e0119dd0
#
_cell.length_a   1.000
_cell.length_b   1.000
_cell.length_c   1.000
_cell.angle_alpha   90.00
_cell.angle_beta   90.00
_cell.angle_gamma   90.00
#
_symmetry.space_group_name_H-M   'P 1'
#
loop_
_entity.id
_entity.type
_entity.pdbx_description
1 polymer ?
#
loop_
_entity_poly.entity_id
_entity_poly.type
_entity_poly.pdbx_seq_one_letter_code
_entity_poly.pdbx_strand_id
1 'polypeptide(L)'
;MKRFQRILALATLALLAFAGAAQAQQRDKVVLMLNWYNYGEHAPFYLGLDKGFYRDEGIDLEIQEGRGSGATVQAVAAGSVQFGYADVGTMMKATAKGAPVKSVGILLQKSPMSAMGFADKNITKPADIVGKTVAVTPGDALSQLWPVFLKLNKIEESQVKTVSGDATTKRNAVVNGQADMLLGNVNDQKPIIEEQTGKPMRAVLFADYGVNTINAGIIASKDLIAKNPELVRRFMRASMKAVEATVKAPDDAVAAMLKVNPKAGNPKTLKTSLDATIPLYHTKETEKARPFQVELKDVSSTLDMMSQYGGIDAASKGKVDDYYTAEFVK
;
A
#
# COMPACT_ATOMS: atom_id res chain seq x y z
N MET A 1 13.77 -59.81 34.79
CA MET A 1 13.24 -59.63 33.39
C MET A 1 12.03 -58.70 33.29
N LYS A 2 10.96 -58.87 34.05
CA LYS A 2 9.72 -57.98 33.90
C LYS A 2 9.92 -56.51 34.23
N ARG A 3 10.86 -56.14 35.15
CA ARG A 3 11.15 -54.68 35.42
C ARG A 3 11.94 -54.01 34.32
N PHE A 4 12.86 -54.72 33.70
CA PHE A 4 13.67 -54.18 32.59
C PHE A 4 12.81 -53.90 31.31
N GLN A 5 11.87 -54.79 31.02
CA GLN A 5 10.91 -54.63 29.91
C GLN A 5 9.97 -53.46 30.12
N ARG A 6 9.55 -53.16 31.37
CA ARG A 6 8.71 -51.98 31.67
C ARG A 6 9.47 -50.68 31.55
N ILE A 7 10.75 -50.61 31.88
CA ILE A 7 11.59 -49.42 31.72
C ILE A 7 11.84 -49.18 30.23
N LEU A 8 12.09 -50.18 29.43
CA LEU A 8 12.26 -50.07 27.98
C LEU A 8 11.00 -49.59 27.30
N ALA A 9 9.84 -50.10 27.70
CA ALA A 9 8.54 -49.70 27.13
C ALA A 9 8.20 -48.22 27.47
N LEU A 10 8.53 -47.76 28.70
CA LEU A 10 8.33 -46.35 29.09
C LEU A 10 9.30 -45.40 28.37
N ALA A 11 10.54 -45.81 28.13
CA ALA A 11 11.52 -45.04 27.37
C ALA A 11 11.12 -44.92 25.88
N THR A 12 10.56 -45.98 25.30
CA THR A 12 10.07 -45.97 23.90
C THR A 12 8.81 -45.10 23.73
N LEU A 13 7.90 -45.12 24.74
CA LEU A 13 6.73 -44.24 24.74
C LEU A 13 7.13 -42.75 24.88
N ALA A 14 8.13 -42.43 25.71
CA ALA A 14 8.64 -41.07 25.86
C ALA A 14 9.34 -40.60 24.60
N LEU A 15 10.11 -41.43 23.90
CA LEU A 15 10.73 -41.10 22.62
C LEU A 15 9.69 -40.88 21.48
N LEU A 16 8.60 -41.63 21.46
CA LEU A 16 7.50 -41.44 20.51
C LEU A 16 6.69 -40.17 20.81
N ALA A 17 6.54 -39.78 22.07
CA ALA A 17 5.90 -38.52 22.46
C ALA A 17 6.75 -37.27 22.06
N PHE A 18 8.10 -37.38 22.13
CA PHE A 18 8.99 -36.32 21.66
C PHE A 18 9.12 -36.26 20.13
N ALA A 19 8.96 -37.37 19.42
CA ALA A 19 8.95 -37.37 17.94
C ALA A 19 7.69 -36.72 17.35
N GLY A 20 6.58 -36.70 18.09
CA GLY A 20 5.37 -36.00 17.68
C GLY A 20 5.42 -34.46 17.82
N ALA A 21 6.34 -33.91 18.60
CA ALA A 21 6.45 -32.46 18.84
C ALA A 21 7.33 -31.71 17.84
N ALA A 22 8.02 -32.42 16.95
CA ALA A 22 8.93 -31.84 15.97
C ALA A 22 8.38 -31.88 14.52
N GLN A 23 7.07 -31.92 14.34
CA GLN A 23 6.52 -31.51 13.05
C GLN A 23 6.76 -30.00 12.97
N ALA A 24 7.86 -29.63 12.32
CA ALA A 24 8.06 -28.23 11.92
C ALA A 24 6.79 -27.79 11.19
N GLN A 25 5.97 -26.99 11.87
CA GLN A 25 4.71 -26.50 11.32
C GLN A 25 5.03 -25.87 9.97
N GLN A 26 4.60 -26.53 8.90
CA GLN A 26 4.83 -26.05 7.54
C GLN A 26 4.21 -24.66 7.44
N ARG A 27 5.08 -23.64 7.23
CA ARG A 27 4.62 -22.26 7.11
C ARG A 27 3.86 -22.08 5.82
N ASP A 28 2.81 -21.28 5.89
CA ASP A 28 2.09 -20.85 4.69
C ASP A 28 2.99 -19.94 3.85
N LYS A 29 3.22 -20.30 2.60
CA LYS A 29 3.89 -19.42 1.65
C LYS A 29 2.93 -18.32 1.23
N VAL A 30 3.31 -17.08 1.45
CA VAL A 30 2.49 -15.90 1.21
C VAL A 30 3.27 -14.89 0.39
N VAL A 31 2.66 -14.39 -0.66
CA VAL A 31 3.19 -13.28 -1.45
C VAL A 31 2.37 -12.03 -1.14
N LEU A 32 3.07 -10.96 -0.74
CA LEU A 32 2.56 -9.60 -0.70
C LEU A 32 3.09 -8.83 -1.91
N MET A 33 2.22 -8.46 -2.85
CA MET A 33 2.58 -7.56 -3.93
C MET A 33 2.32 -6.11 -3.52
N LEU A 34 3.34 -5.28 -3.61
CA LEU A 34 3.27 -3.84 -3.33
C LEU A 34 2.55 -3.10 -4.48
N ASN A 35 2.12 -1.88 -4.20
CA ASN A 35 1.49 -1.01 -5.21
C ASN A 35 2.49 -0.42 -6.20
N TRP A 36 3.78 -0.34 -5.81
CA TRP A 36 4.84 0.37 -6.54
C TRP A 36 6.20 -0.29 -6.32
N TYR A 37 7.27 0.28 -6.92
CA TYR A 37 8.65 -0.06 -6.53
C TYR A 37 8.88 0.28 -5.05
N ASN A 38 9.99 -0.20 -4.49
CA ASN A 38 10.31 0.04 -3.08
C ASN A 38 10.62 1.51 -2.80
N TYR A 39 9.97 2.07 -1.78
CA TYR A 39 10.25 3.37 -1.17
C TYR A 39 9.86 3.32 0.31
N GLY A 40 10.08 4.39 1.06
CA GLY A 40 9.96 4.40 2.53
C GLY A 40 8.62 3.90 3.07
N GLU A 41 7.51 4.12 2.36
CA GLU A 41 6.17 3.64 2.75
C GLU A 41 6.10 2.12 2.98
N HIS A 42 6.93 1.36 2.25
CA HIS A 42 6.92 -0.10 2.32
C HIS A 42 7.83 -0.68 3.41
N ALA A 43 8.66 0.15 4.04
CA ALA A 43 9.63 -0.29 5.05
C ALA A 43 9.01 -1.10 6.21
N PRO A 44 7.78 -0.84 6.69
CA PRO A 44 7.16 -1.64 7.73
C PRO A 44 7.08 -3.13 7.40
N PHE A 45 6.75 -3.49 6.16
CA PHE A 45 6.63 -4.91 5.76
C PHE A 45 7.97 -5.62 5.81
N TYR A 46 9.04 -4.92 5.43
CA TYR A 46 10.42 -5.42 5.52
C TYR A 46 10.90 -5.55 6.95
N LEU A 47 10.53 -4.62 7.83
CA LEU A 47 10.82 -4.73 9.26
C LEU A 47 10.13 -5.96 9.86
N GLY A 48 8.85 -6.17 9.53
CA GLY A 48 8.09 -7.35 9.97
C GLY A 48 8.71 -8.66 9.51
N LEU A 49 9.24 -8.69 8.28
CA LEU A 49 9.95 -9.83 7.73
C LEU A 49 11.28 -10.07 8.48
N ASP A 50 12.11 -9.05 8.63
CA ASP A 50 13.43 -9.13 9.29
C ASP A 50 13.32 -9.49 10.77
N LYS A 51 12.38 -8.89 11.49
CA LYS A 51 12.11 -9.19 12.92
C LYS A 51 11.39 -10.54 13.12
N GLY A 52 10.96 -11.20 12.04
CA GLY A 52 10.30 -12.51 12.09
C GLY A 52 8.84 -12.47 12.52
N PHE A 53 8.17 -11.31 12.49
CA PHE A 53 6.76 -11.21 12.91
C PHE A 53 5.82 -12.08 12.08
N TYR A 54 6.06 -12.19 10.78
CA TYR A 54 5.31 -13.11 9.90
C TYR A 54 5.64 -14.57 10.18
N ARG A 55 6.93 -14.86 10.40
CA ARG A 55 7.38 -16.22 10.76
C ARG A 55 6.74 -16.72 12.05
N ASP A 56 6.62 -15.84 13.04
CA ASP A 56 6.02 -16.17 14.35
C ASP A 56 4.53 -16.46 14.23
N GLU A 57 3.88 -15.94 13.17
CA GLU A 57 2.50 -16.24 12.77
C GLU A 57 2.41 -17.42 11.78
N GLY A 58 3.48 -18.19 11.60
CA GLY A 58 3.49 -19.35 10.71
C GLY A 58 3.45 -18.99 9.22
N ILE A 59 3.94 -17.80 8.85
CA ILE A 59 3.96 -17.29 7.48
C ILE A 59 5.40 -17.18 6.97
N ASP A 60 5.65 -17.71 5.78
CA ASP A 60 6.85 -17.49 4.98
C ASP A 60 6.51 -16.44 3.92
N LEU A 61 6.87 -15.18 4.23
CA LEU A 61 6.48 -14.02 3.42
C LEU A 61 7.50 -13.70 2.35
N GLU A 62 7.03 -13.58 1.10
CA GLU A 62 7.72 -12.97 -0.01
C GLU A 62 7.10 -11.59 -0.30
N ILE A 63 7.93 -10.56 -0.48
CA ILE A 63 7.49 -9.22 -0.85
C ILE A 63 7.91 -8.96 -2.30
N GLN A 64 6.93 -8.65 -3.15
CA GLN A 64 7.14 -8.33 -4.57
C GLN A 64 6.82 -6.87 -4.85
N GLU A 65 7.66 -6.21 -5.66
CA GLU A 65 7.36 -4.87 -6.15
C GLU A 65 6.19 -4.87 -7.13
N GLY A 66 5.40 -3.79 -7.10
CA GLY A 66 4.31 -3.56 -8.03
C GLY A 66 4.67 -2.56 -9.13
N ARG A 67 3.72 -2.38 -10.06
CA ARG A 67 3.82 -1.42 -11.18
C ARG A 67 2.59 -0.53 -11.25
N GLY A 68 1.96 -0.26 -10.11
CA GLY A 68 0.73 0.49 -9.98
C GLY A 68 -0.37 -0.33 -9.30
N SER A 69 -1.21 0.33 -8.49
CA SER A 69 -2.28 -0.34 -7.74
C SER A 69 -3.23 -1.15 -8.63
N GLY A 70 -3.46 -0.71 -9.87
CA GLY A 70 -4.29 -1.47 -10.81
C GLY A 70 -3.75 -2.87 -11.11
N ALA A 71 -2.43 -3.00 -11.33
CA ALA A 71 -1.77 -4.28 -11.57
C ALA A 71 -1.81 -5.17 -10.31
N THR A 72 -1.58 -4.58 -9.13
CA THR A 72 -1.65 -5.29 -7.85
C THR A 72 -3.04 -5.83 -7.57
N VAL A 73 -4.09 -5.02 -7.79
CA VAL A 73 -5.49 -5.45 -7.66
C VAL A 73 -5.81 -6.61 -8.60
N GLN A 74 -5.33 -6.56 -9.85
CA GLN A 74 -5.52 -7.65 -10.81
C GLN A 74 -4.83 -8.94 -10.37
N ALA A 75 -3.59 -8.86 -9.86
CA ALA A 75 -2.85 -10.02 -9.38
C ALA A 75 -3.56 -10.71 -8.20
N VAL A 76 -4.09 -9.93 -7.24
CA VAL A 76 -4.89 -10.46 -6.13
C VAL A 76 -6.22 -11.05 -6.63
N ALA A 77 -6.91 -10.38 -7.55
CA ALA A 77 -8.16 -10.86 -8.13
C ALA A 77 -7.99 -12.19 -8.87
N ALA A 78 -6.87 -12.37 -9.56
CA ALA A 78 -6.51 -13.60 -10.26
C ALA A 78 -5.99 -14.72 -9.33
N GLY A 79 -5.77 -14.43 -8.04
CA GLY A 79 -5.17 -15.38 -7.08
C GLY A 79 -3.68 -15.65 -7.30
N SER A 80 -3.00 -14.84 -8.12
CA SER A 80 -1.57 -14.97 -8.39
C SER A 80 -0.72 -14.63 -7.17
N VAL A 81 -1.23 -13.78 -6.28
CA VAL A 81 -0.67 -13.43 -4.98
C VAL A 81 -1.75 -13.46 -3.92
N GLN A 82 -1.39 -13.73 -2.65
CA GLN A 82 -2.35 -13.84 -1.56
C GLN A 82 -2.82 -12.47 -1.09
N PHE A 83 -1.89 -11.52 -0.98
CA PHE A 83 -2.20 -10.17 -0.55
C PHE A 83 -1.61 -9.12 -1.49
N GLY A 84 -2.27 -7.98 -1.56
CA GLY A 84 -1.78 -6.79 -2.21
C GLY A 84 -1.76 -5.62 -1.24
N TYR A 85 -0.79 -4.73 -1.39
CA TYR A 85 -0.83 -3.40 -0.82
C TYR A 85 -1.17 -2.43 -1.94
N ALA A 86 -2.36 -1.83 -1.90
CA ALA A 86 -2.88 -1.05 -3.03
C ALA A 86 -3.76 0.12 -2.58
N ASP A 87 -3.89 1.12 -3.45
CA ASP A 87 -4.85 2.21 -3.28
C ASP A 87 -6.29 1.67 -3.26
N VAL A 88 -7.04 2.07 -2.24
CA VAL A 88 -8.40 1.57 -1.97
C VAL A 88 -9.40 2.09 -3.02
N GLY A 89 -9.25 3.33 -3.48
CA GLY A 89 -10.09 3.87 -4.54
C GLY A 89 -9.96 3.09 -5.85
N THR A 90 -8.72 2.75 -6.21
CA THR A 90 -8.42 1.87 -7.36
C THR A 90 -9.04 0.49 -7.19
N MET A 91 -8.90 -0.10 -6.00
CA MET A 91 -9.52 -1.39 -5.67
C MET A 91 -11.05 -1.30 -5.75
N MET A 92 -11.68 -0.26 -5.18
CA MET A 92 -13.12 -0.05 -5.24
C MET A 92 -13.62 -0.01 -6.69
N LYS A 93 -12.92 0.74 -7.56
CA LYS A 93 -13.26 0.82 -8.98
C LYS A 93 -13.20 -0.53 -9.70
N ALA A 94 -12.19 -1.35 -9.39
CA ALA A 94 -12.06 -2.69 -9.94
C ALA A 94 -13.16 -3.63 -9.39
N THR A 95 -13.44 -3.56 -8.08
CA THR A 95 -14.47 -4.38 -7.42
C THR A 95 -15.87 -4.06 -7.96
N ALA A 96 -16.20 -2.78 -8.19
CA ALA A 96 -17.45 -2.37 -8.81
C ALA A 96 -17.62 -2.93 -10.25
N LYS A 97 -16.53 -3.26 -10.93
CA LYS A 97 -16.48 -3.91 -12.23
C LYS A 97 -16.40 -5.45 -12.14
N GLY A 98 -16.59 -6.01 -10.95
CA GLY A 98 -16.64 -7.46 -10.73
C GLY A 98 -15.34 -8.10 -10.26
N ALA A 99 -14.27 -7.37 -10.01
CA ALA A 99 -13.06 -7.95 -9.42
C ALA A 99 -13.36 -8.51 -8.02
N PRO A 100 -13.06 -9.80 -7.72
CA PRO A 100 -13.42 -10.43 -6.46
C PRO A 100 -12.42 -10.10 -5.35
N VAL A 101 -12.21 -8.80 -5.07
CA VAL A 101 -11.26 -8.32 -4.06
C VAL A 101 -11.95 -7.45 -3.02
N LYS A 102 -11.33 -7.36 -1.83
CA LYS A 102 -11.80 -6.55 -0.72
C LYS A 102 -10.61 -6.06 0.10
N SER A 103 -10.68 -4.86 0.67
CA SER A 103 -9.71 -4.39 1.65
C SER A 103 -9.96 -5.02 3.02
N VAL A 104 -8.90 -5.49 3.67
CA VAL A 104 -8.90 -6.11 5.00
C VAL A 104 -8.21 -5.22 6.05
N GLY A 105 -7.70 -4.06 5.65
CA GLY A 105 -7.13 -3.05 6.53
C GLY A 105 -6.56 -1.88 5.72
N ILE A 106 -6.69 -0.65 6.21
CA ILE A 106 -6.30 0.57 5.49
C ILE A 106 -5.22 1.28 6.29
N LEU A 107 -4.00 1.34 5.72
CA LEU A 107 -2.85 1.94 6.40
C LEU A 107 -2.80 3.46 6.21
N LEU A 108 -2.85 3.94 4.97
CA LEU A 108 -2.82 5.37 4.69
C LEU A 108 -4.24 5.93 4.71
N GLN A 109 -4.56 6.66 5.77
CA GLN A 109 -5.86 7.28 5.97
C GLN A 109 -5.92 8.72 5.45
N LYS A 110 -4.74 9.29 5.12
CA LYS A 110 -4.60 10.58 4.43
C LYS A 110 -3.92 10.34 3.10
N SER A 111 -4.42 10.98 2.04
CA SER A 111 -3.88 10.81 0.69
C SER A 111 -2.64 11.66 0.45
N PRO A 112 -1.50 11.07 0.05
CA PRO A 112 -0.31 11.80 -0.38
C PRO A 112 -0.35 12.21 -1.85
N MET A 113 -1.42 11.91 -2.57
CA MET A 113 -1.53 12.11 -4.01
C MET A 113 -1.46 13.59 -4.40
N SER A 114 -0.66 13.88 -5.40
CA SER A 114 -0.45 15.26 -5.85
C SER A 114 -0.06 15.35 -7.32
N ALA A 115 -0.17 16.56 -7.84
CA ALA A 115 0.53 17.02 -9.02
C ALA A 115 1.67 17.91 -8.55
N MET A 116 2.92 17.58 -8.91
CA MET A 116 4.10 18.27 -8.39
C MET A 116 5.11 18.64 -9.48
N GLY A 117 5.74 19.80 -9.33
CA GLY A 117 6.78 20.30 -10.21
C GLY A 117 7.85 21.05 -9.43
N PHE A 118 8.92 21.47 -10.09
CA PHE A 118 9.93 22.32 -9.46
C PHE A 118 9.33 23.63 -8.97
N ALA A 119 9.85 24.15 -7.85
CA ALA A 119 9.29 25.34 -7.20
C ALA A 119 9.28 26.58 -8.07
N ASP A 120 10.24 26.70 -9.01
CA ASP A 120 10.36 27.81 -9.98
C ASP A 120 9.23 27.80 -11.05
N LYS A 121 8.54 26.67 -11.25
CA LYS A 121 7.37 26.58 -12.12
C LYS A 121 6.11 27.25 -11.56
N ASN A 122 6.13 27.64 -10.28
CA ASN A 122 5.05 28.33 -9.58
C ASN A 122 3.68 27.65 -9.67
N ILE A 123 3.66 26.31 -9.68
CA ILE A 123 2.43 25.52 -9.68
C ILE A 123 2.03 25.30 -8.23
N THR A 124 1.01 26.02 -7.75
CA THR A 124 0.59 26.08 -6.34
C THR A 124 -0.87 25.76 -6.11
N LYS A 125 -1.68 25.79 -7.16
CA LYS A 125 -3.13 25.55 -7.14
C LYS A 125 -3.59 24.93 -8.47
N PRO A 126 -4.78 24.31 -8.52
CA PRO A 126 -5.28 23.64 -9.74
C PRO A 126 -5.27 24.51 -10.99
N ALA A 127 -5.62 25.79 -10.89
CA ALA A 127 -5.63 26.69 -12.04
C ALA A 127 -4.26 26.85 -12.72
N ASP A 128 -3.17 26.66 -11.97
CA ASP A 128 -1.81 26.77 -12.51
C ASP A 128 -1.41 25.58 -13.41
N ILE A 129 -2.22 24.53 -13.40
CA ILE A 129 -2.01 23.29 -14.18
C ILE A 129 -2.45 23.48 -15.64
N VAL A 130 -3.35 24.40 -15.90
CA VAL A 130 -3.87 24.68 -17.26
C VAL A 130 -2.72 25.06 -18.21
N GLY A 131 -2.66 24.42 -19.36
CA GLY A 131 -1.61 24.61 -20.36
C GLY A 131 -0.29 23.89 -20.09
N LYS A 132 -0.16 23.21 -18.94
CA LYS A 132 1.06 22.49 -18.56
C LYS A 132 1.12 21.08 -19.15
N THR A 133 2.34 20.55 -19.19
CA THR A 133 2.61 19.15 -19.52
C THR A 133 2.80 18.36 -18.24
N VAL A 134 1.99 17.30 -18.04
CA VAL A 134 1.99 16.42 -16.86
C VAL A 134 2.51 15.05 -17.24
N ALA A 135 3.51 14.55 -16.52
CA ALA A 135 3.98 13.19 -16.68
C ALA A 135 3.16 12.23 -15.79
N VAL A 136 2.64 11.15 -16.39
CA VAL A 136 1.72 10.19 -15.76
C VAL A 136 2.19 8.75 -15.98
N THR A 137 1.76 7.84 -15.10
CA THR A 137 1.94 6.39 -15.32
C THR A 137 0.55 5.77 -15.53
N PRO A 138 0.23 5.29 -16.73
CA PRO A 138 -1.05 4.65 -16.99
C PRO A 138 -1.31 3.47 -16.06
N GLY A 139 -2.51 3.42 -15.46
CA GLY A 139 -2.92 2.33 -14.58
C GLY A 139 -2.47 2.44 -13.12
N ASP A 140 -1.66 3.45 -12.75
CA ASP A 140 -1.42 3.75 -11.35
C ASP A 140 -2.64 4.44 -10.69
N ALA A 141 -2.63 4.55 -9.36
CA ALA A 141 -3.75 5.13 -8.61
C ALA A 141 -3.97 6.61 -8.96
N LEU A 142 -2.88 7.37 -9.15
CA LEU A 142 -2.98 8.80 -9.46
C LEU A 142 -3.60 9.04 -10.84
N SER A 143 -3.20 8.26 -11.86
CA SER A 143 -3.78 8.37 -13.20
C SER A 143 -5.26 8.02 -13.23
N GLN A 144 -5.72 7.15 -12.34
CA GLN A 144 -7.13 6.80 -12.22
C GLN A 144 -7.97 7.88 -11.51
N LEU A 145 -7.37 8.64 -10.59
CA LEU A 145 -8.01 9.75 -9.88
C LEU A 145 -7.79 11.11 -10.54
N TRP A 146 -6.88 11.20 -11.50
CA TRP A 146 -6.58 12.45 -12.20
C TRP A 146 -7.80 13.08 -12.89
N PRO A 147 -8.63 12.34 -13.66
CA PRO A 147 -9.85 12.89 -14.23
C PRO A 147 -10.83 13.43 -13.18
N VAL A 148 -10.89 12.76 -12.01
CA VAL A 148 -11.71 13.22 -10.87
C VAL A 148 -11.22 14.57 -10.37
N PHE A 149 -9.91 14.71 -10.16
CA PHE A 149 -9.28 15.94 -9.72
C PHE A 149 -9.53 17.09 -10.71
N LEU A 150 -9.34 16.85 -12.00
CA LEU A 150 -9.58 17.85 -13.04
C LEU A 150 -11.04 18.31 -13.04
N LYS A 151 -11.99 17.36 -13.06
CA LYS A 151 -13.43 17.65 -13.08
C LYS A 151 -13.88 18.47 -11.87
N LEU A 152 -13.45 18.09 -10.65
CA LEU A 152 -13.78 18.84 -9.43
C LEU A 152 -13.25 20.26 -9.45
N ASN A 153 -12.11 20.49 -10.10
CA ASN A 153 -11.48 21.79 -10.19
C ASN A 153 -11.82 22.53 -11.51
N LYS A 154 -12.82 22.04 -12.25
CA LYS A 154 -13.33 22.66 -13.50
C LYS A 154 -12.25 22.83 -14.57
N ILE A 155 -11.37 21.86 -14.69
CA ILE A 155 -10.31 21.80 -15.71
C ILE A 155 -10.70 20.71 -16.71
N GLU A 156 -10.78 21.06 -17.99
CA GLU A 156 -11.00 20.08 -19.05
C GLU A 156 -9.69 19.33 -19.34
N GLU A 157 -9.77 18.02 -19.60
CA GLU A 157 -8.59 17.20 -19.90
C GLU A 157 -7.79 17.75 -21.10
N SER A 158 -8.47 18.33 -22.09
CA SER A 158 -7.86 18.95 -23.26
C SER A 158 -6.99 20.18 -22.96
N GLN A 159 -7.15 20.78 -21.77
CA GLN A 159 -6.35 21.91 -21.31
C GLN A 159 -5.00 21.50 -20.70
N VAL A 160 -4.75 20.19 -20.58
CA VAL A 160 -3.53 19.64 -19.97
C VAL A 160 -2.89 18.64 -20.94
N LYS A 161 -1.62 18.82 -21.24
CA LYS A 161 -0.85 17.85 -22.04
C LYS A 161 -0.35 16.73 -21.15
N THR A 162 -0.32 15.49 -21.64
CA THR A 162 0.20 14.36 -20.91
C THR A 162 1.37 13.69 -21.61
N VAL A 163 2.37 13.27 -20.83
CA VAL A 163 3.47 12.40 -21.23
C VAL A 163 3.38 11.14 -20.39
N SER A 164 3.28 9.98 -21.04
CA SER A 164 3.11 8.70 -20.37
C SER A 164 4.42 7.93 -20.24
N GLY A 165 4.64 7.28 -19.10
CA GLY A 165 5.79 6.43 -18.87
C GLY A 165 5.71 5.71 -17.52
N ASP A 166 6.67 4.83 -17.29
CA ASP A 166 6.87 4.23 -15.98
C ASP A 166 7.40 5.26 -14.96
N ALA A 167 7.63 4.81 -13.72
CA ALA A 167 8.09 5.67 -12.64
C ALA A 167 9.38 6.44 -12.97
N THR A 168 10.32 5.81 -13.64
CA THR A 168 11.63 6.40 -13.99
C THR A 168 11.48 7.37 -15.15
N THR A 169 10.75 6.98 -16.19
CA THR A 169 10.45 7.84 -17.35
C THR A 169 9.74 9.10 -16.93
N LYS A 170 8.72 8.98 -16.07
CA LYS A 170 7.96 10.09 -15.51
C LYS A 170 8.84 11.09 -14.74
N ARG A 171 9.73 10.60 -13.87
CA ARG A 171 10.70 11.45 -13.17
C ARG A 171 11.64 12.17 -14.12
N ASN A 172 12.23 11.42 -15.04
CA ASN A 172 13.17 11.96 -16.01
C ASN A 172 12.52 13.03 -16.91
N ALA A 173 11.25 12.88 -17.26
CA ALA A 173 10.52 13.88 -18.02
C ALA A 173 10.49 15.24 -17.31
N VAL A 174 10.29 15.25 -15.98
CA VAL A 174 10.32 16.50 -15.19
C VAL A 174 11.75 16.99 -15.00
N VAL A 175 12.69 16.12 -14.65
CA VAL A 175 14.10 16.49 -14.41
C VAL A 175 14.73 17.10 -15.64
N ASN A 176 14.40 16.58 -16.84
CA ASN A 176 14.93 17.02 -18.13
C ASN A 176 14.09 18.16 -18.77
N GLY A 177 13.04 18.65 -18.10
CA GLY A 177 12.19 19.73 -18.58
C GLY A 177 11.25 19.36 -19.75
N GLN A 178 11.06 18.06 -20.00
CA GLN A 178 10.10 17.53 -20.99
C GLN A 178 8.66 17.59 -20.50
N ALA A 179 8.47 17.62 -19.17
CA ALA A 179 7.21 17.87 -18.50
C ALA A 179 7.39 18.97 -17.43
N ASP A 180 6.34 19.78 -17.21
CA ASP A 180 6.34 20.82 -16.18
C ASP A 180 6.15 20.22 -14.78
N MET A 181 5.43 19.11 -14.70
CA MET A 181 5.05 18.45 -13.48
C MET A 181 4.83 16.94 -13.70
N LEU A 182 4.71 16.20 -12.60
CA LEU A 182 4.30 14.80 -12.62
C LEU A 182 3.18 14.53 -11.62
N LEU A 183 2.40 13.49 -11.87
CA LEU A 183 1.54 12.91 -10.86
C LEU A 183 2.38 12.00 -9.96
N GLY A 184 2.34 12.23 -8.66
CA GLY A 184 3.13 11.48 -7.69
C GLY A 184 2.66 11.68 -6.26
N ASN A 185 3.10 10.78 -5.39
CA ASN A 185 2.90 10.93 -3.96
C ASN A 185 4.01 11.81 -3.37
N VAL A 186 3.64 12.74 -2.49
CA VAL A 186 4.61 13.66 -1.86
C VAL A 186 5.62 12.93 -0.98
N ASN A 187 5.29 11.76 -0.47
CA ASN A 187 6.16 10.91 0.32
C ASN A 187 7.06 9.97 -0.53
N ASP A 188 6.89 9.94 -1.85
CA ASP A 188 7.66 9.11 -2.79
C ASP A 188 8.48 9.97 -3.76
N GLN A 189 7.83 10.56 -4.77
CA GLN A 189 8.52 11.21 -5.89
C GLN A 189 9.27 12.48 -5.48
N LYS A 190 8.69 13.26 -4.56
CA LYS A 190 9.28 14.52 -4.12
C LYS A 190 10.66 14.33 -3.49
N PRO A 191 10.86 13.49 -2.44
CA PRO A 191 12.17 13.30 -1.84
C PRO A 191 13.21 12.74 -2.81
N ILE A 192 12.82 11.89 -3.75
CA ILE A 192 13.74 11.32 -4.76
C ILE A 192 14.23 12.41 -5.72
N ILE A 193 13.32 13.24 -6.25
CA ILE A 193 13.69 14.29 -7.21
C ILE A 193 14.49 15.39 -6.54
N GLU A 194 14.11 15.81 -5.33
CA GLU A 194 14.85 16.83 -4.57
C GLU A 194 16.27 16.35 -4.24
N GLU A 195 16.45 15.07 -3.85
CA GLU A 195 17.79 14.51 -3.65
C GLU A 195 18.60 14.44 -4.94
N GLN A 196 17.99 13.94 -6.02
CA GLN A 196 18.66 13.78 -7.32
C GLN A 196 19.13 15.11 -7.91
N THR A 197 18.36 16.19 -7.69
CA THR A 197 18.57 17.46 -8.40
C THR A 197 19.06 18.59 -7.51
N GLY A 198 18.93 18.46 -6.19
CA GLY A 198 19.18 19.55 -5.24
C GLY A 198 18.18 20.73 -5.34
N LYS A 199 17.10 20.58 -6.14
CA LYS A 199 16.11 21.62 -6.39
C LYS A 199 14.82 21.33 -5.62
N PRO A 200 14.22 22.36 -4.96
CA PRO A 200 12.97 22.17 -4.23
C PRO A 200 11.78 21.95 -5.18
N MET A 201 10.85 21.11 -4.75
CA MET A 201 9.58 20.84 -5.45
C MET A 201 8.39 21.41 -4.67
N ARG A 202 7.34 21.81 -5.40
CA ARG A 202 6.02 22.13 -4.87
C ARG A 202 5.01 21.11 -5.34
N ALA A 203 3.99 20.88 -4.50
CA ALA A 203 2.94 19.91 -4.78
C ALA A 203 1.57 20.57 -4.59
N VAL A 204 0.66 20.29 -5.52
CA VAL A 204 -0.78 20.55 -5.40
C VAL A 204 -1.40 19.23 -4.92
N LEU A 205 -1.69 19.13 -3.62
CA LEU A 205 -2.28 17.93 -3.03
C LEU A 205 -3.72 17.75 -3.51
N PHE A 206 -4.08 16.57 -3.94
CA PHE A 206 -5.45 16.27 -4.39
C PHE A 206 -6.46 16.45 -3.26
N ALA A 207 -6.06 16.09 -2.03
CA ALA A 207 -6.90 16.20 -0.84
C ALA A 207 -7.33 17.64 -0.52
N ASP A 208 -6.46 18.63 -0.77
CA ASP A 208 -6.75 20.04 -0.51
C ASP A 208 -7.75 20.63 -1.51
N TYR A 209 -7.97 19.92 -2.64
CA TYR A 209 -8.80 20.37 -3.73
C TYR A 209 -9.92 19.38 -4.10
N GLY A 210 -10.47 18.74 -3.08
CA GLY A 210 -11.71 17.98 -3.17
C GLY A 210 -11.55 16.48 -3.41
N VAL A 211 -10.35 15.98 -3.71
CA VAL A 211 -10.11 14.53 -3.84
C VAL A 211 -9.45 14.01 -2.56
N ASN A 212 -10.21 14.02 -1.47
CA ASN A 212 -9.76 13.50 -0.17
C ASN A 212 -10.27 12.07 0.02
N THR A 213 -9.52 11.11 -0.48
CA THR A 213 -9.78 9.68 -0.33
C THR A 213 -8.86 9.06 0.71
N ILE A 214 -9.34 8.01 1.40
CA ILE A 214 -8.40 7.05 2.01
C ILE A 214 -7.51 6.49 0.90
N ASN A 215 -6.28 6.09 1.25
CA ASN A 215 -5.31 5.72 0.24
C ASN A 215 -4.96 4.22 0.33
N ALA A 216 -3.74 3.84 0.67
CA ALA A 216 -3.27 2.49 0.55
C ALA A 216 -3.62 1.60 1.76
N GLY A 217 -3.93 0.35 1.46
CA GLY A 217 -4.23 -0.68 2.44
C GLY A 217 -3.96 -2.08 1.93
N ILE A 218 -4.13 -3.05 2.81
CA ILE A 218 -4.03 -4.47 2.45
C ILE A 218 -5.34 -4.92 1.82
N ILE A 219 -5.21 -5.54 0.66
CA ILE A 219 -6.31 -6.18 -0.07
C ILE A 219 -6.09 -7.68 -0.19
N ALA A 220 -7.17 -8.43 -0.19
CA ALA A 220 -7.20 -9.87 -0.42
C ALA A 220 -8.37 -10.26 -1.33
N SER A 221 -8.30 -11.43 -1.96
CA SER A 221 -9.42 -11.94 -2.73
C SER A 221 -10.57 -12.34 -1.79
N LYS A 222 -11.82 -12.15 -2.23
CA LYS A 222 -13.01 -12.60 -1.49
C LYS A 222 -12.97 -14.11 -1.23
N ASP A 223 -12.34 -14.87 -2.13
CA ASP A 223 -12.13 -16.30 -2.00
C ASP A 223 -11.16 -16.65 -0.86
N LEU A 224 -10.00 -15.95 -0.76
CA LEU A 224 -9.06 -16.15 0.35
C LEU A 224 -9.72 -15.80 1.69
N ILE A 225 -10.45 -14.67 1.76
CA ILE A 225 -11.17 -14.23 2.97
C ILE A 225 -12.17 -15.31 3.43
N ALA A 226 -12.91 -15.90 2.49
CA ALA A 226 -13.93 -16.90 2.81
C ALA A 226 -13.33 -18.28 3.17
N LYS A 227 -12.30 -18.73 2.44
CA LYS A 227 -11.74 -20.09 2.58
C LYS A 227 -10.66 -20.21 3.65
N ASN A 228 -9.88 -19.13 3.89
CA ASN A 228 -8.81 -19.13 4.88
C ASN A 228 -8.75 -17.81 5.68
N PRO A 229 -9.81 -17.45 6.42
CA PRO A 229 -9.86 -16.22 7.21
C PRO A 229 -8.76 -16.17 8.29
N GLU A 230 -8.30 -17.34 8.78
CA GLU A 230 -7.24 -17.38 9.79
C GLU A 230 -5.88 -16.96 9.21
N LEU A 231 -5.56 -17.30 7.97
CA LEU A 231 -4.37 -16.78 7.30
C LEU A 231 -4.43 -15.25 7.18
N VAL A 232 -5.59 -14.71 6.80
CA VAL A 232 -5.79 -13.25 6.72
C VAL A 232 -5.56 -12.61 8.10
N ARG A 233 -6.11 -13.21 9.15
CA ARG A 233 -5.99 -12.71 10.54
C ARG A 233 -4.54 -12.73 11.03
N ARG A 234 -3.81 -13.81 10.78
CA ARG A 234 -2.38 -13.94 11.11
C ARG A 234 -1.52 -12.93 10.36
N PHE A 235 -1.75 -12.77 9.05
CA PHE A 235 -1.05 -11.80 8.23
C PHE A 235 -1.26 -10.36 8.73
N MET A 236 -2.51 -10.00 9.05
CA MET A 236 -2.84 -8.67 9.56
C MET A 236 -2.24 -8.41 10.95
N ARG A 237 -2.23 -9.40 11.87
CA ARG A 237 -1.56 -9.27 13.19
C ARG A 237 -0.07 -8.97 13.02
N ALA A 238 0.63 -9.72 12.16
CA ALA A 238 2.04 -9.49 11.87
C ALA A 238 2.28 -8.10 11.26
N SER A 239 1.43 -7.70 10.31
CA SER A 239 1.52 -6.39 9.64
C SER A 239 1.27 -5.23 10.60
N MET A 240 0.26 -5.32 11.48
CA MET A 240 0.01 -4.32 12.52
C MET A 240 1.22 -4.15 13.44
N LYS A 241 1.77 -5.27 13.93
CA LYS A 241 2.98 -5.28 14.78
C LYS A 241 4.18 -4.65 14.06
N ALA A 242 4.33 -4.91 12.78
CA ALA A 242 5.40 -4.35 11.96
C ALA A 242 5.28 -2.81 11.81
N VAL A 243 4.08 -2.29 11.57
CA VAL A 243 3.84 -0.84 11.52
C VAL A 243 4.06 -0.20 12.89
N GLU A 244 3.54 -0.80 13.98
CA GLU A 244 3.76 -0.31 15.35
C GLU A 244 5.25 -0.24 15.71
N ALA A 245 6.03 -1.25 15.29
CA ALA A 245 7.48 -1.26 15.50
C ALA A 245 8.19 -0.20 14.64
N THR A 246 7.73 0.01 13.41
CA THR A 246 8.28 1.03 12.50
C THR A 246 8.08 2.45 13.05
N VAL A 247 6.91 2.76 13.59
CA VAL A 247 6.64 4.08 14.18
C VAL A 247 7.57 4.36 15.36
N LYS A 248 7.93 3.31 16.14
CA LYS A 248 8.86 3.42 17.29
C LYS A 248 10.32 3.53 16.87
N ALA A 249 10.72 2.89 15.77
CA ALA A 249 12.11 2.81 15.31
C ALA A 249 12.16 2.86 13.76
N PRO A 250 11.90 4.03 13.14
CA PRO A 250 11.83 4.13 11.69
C PRO A 250 13.18 3.85 11.00
N ASP A 251 14.30 4.12 11.65
CA ASP A 251 15.64 3.79 11.12
C ASP A 251 15.85 2.27 11.00
N ASP A 252 15.34 1.48 11.97
CA ASP A 252 15.37 0.01 11.90
C ASP A 252 14.58 -0.50 10.69
N ALA A 253 13.46 0.15 10.36
CA ALA A 253 12.65 -0.27 9.23
C ALA A 253 13.35 -0.03 7.88
N VAL A 254 14.03 1.08 7.74
CA VAL A 254 14.87 1.39 6.57
C VAL A 254 16.05 0.40 6.49
N ALA A 255 16.72 0.15 7.61
CA ALA A 255 17.82 -0.82 7.66
C ALA A 255 17.37 -2.24 7.28
N ALA A 256 16.20 -2.69 7.78
CA ALA A 256 15.62 -3.97 7.44
C ALA A 256 15.27 -4.06 5.94
N MET A 257 14.70 -3.00 5.37
CA MET A 257 14.42 -2.95 3.93
C MET A 257 15.70 -3.11 3.10
N LEU A 258 16.75 -2.38 3.43
CA LEU A 258 18.03 -2.45 2.71
C LEU A 258 18.77 -3.79 2.92
N LYS A 259 18.59 -4.43 4.07
CA LYS A 259 19.13 -5.77 4.34
C LYS A 259 18.48 -6.83 3.44
N VAL A 260 17.16 -6.77 3.25
CA VAL A 260 16.41 -7.71 2.42
C VAL A 260 16.55 -7.36 0.93
N ASN A 261 16.49 -6.07 0.60
CA ASN A 261 16.66 -5.56 -0.76
C ASN A 261 17.70 -4.42 -0.80
N PRO A 262 18.98 -4.73 -0.99
CA PRO A 262 20.04 -3.72 -1.06
C PRO A 262 19.88 -2.70 -2.21
N LYS A 263 19.00 -2.98 -3.18
CA LYS A 263 18.70 -2.09 -4.31
C LYS A 263 17.46 -1.23 -4.09
N ALA A 264 16.84 -1.26 -2.92
CA ALA A 264 15.60 -0.51 -2.64
C ALA A 264 15.75 1.01 -2.76
N GLY A 265 16.96 1.55 -2.63
CA GLY A 265 17.23 2.97 -2.81
C GLY A 265 18.30 3.53 -1.85
N ASN A 266 18.43 4.84 -1.86
CA ASN A 266 19.33 5.55 -0.94
C ASN A 266 18.74 5.57 0.48
N PRO A 267 19.51 5.22 1.53
CA PRO A 267 19.03 5.18 2.91
C PRO A 267 18.38 6.50 3.40
N LYS A 268 19.00 7.63 3.07
CA LYS A 268 18.49 8.96 3.46
C LYS A 268 17.14 9.24 2.79
N THR A 269 17.01 8.96 1.50
CA THR A 269 15.75 9.15 0.76
C THR A 269 14.65 8.23 1.26
N LEU A 270 14.97 6.96 1.52
CA LEU A 270 14.03 6.01 2.13
C LEU A 270 13.54 6.49 3.49
N LYS A 271 14.45 7.02 4.31
CA LYS A 271 14.10 7.58 5.63
C LYS A 271 13.22 8.83 5.50
N THR A 272 13.58 9.77 4.63
CA THR A 272 12.76 10.96 4.36
C THR A 272 11.37 10.59 3.87
N SER A 273 11.29 9.61 2.99
CA SER A 273 10.03 9.05 2.49
C SER A 273 9.19 8.42 3.61
N LEU A 274 9.81 7.61 4.47
CA LEU A 274 9.12 6.98 5.60
C LEU A 274 8.63 8.02 6.62
N ASP A 275 9.45 9.01 6.95
CA ASP A 275 9.08 10.10 7.87
C ASP A 275 7.90 10.92 7.34
N ALA A 276 7.84 11.13 6.02
CA ALA A 276 6.71 11.77 5.36
C ALA A 276 5.46 10.86 5.31
N THR A 277 5.63 9.54 5.41
CA THR A 277 4.55 8.56 5.35
C THR A 277 3.86 8.35 6.71
N ILE A 278 4.62 8.26 7.80
CA ILE A 278 4.09 7.97 9.15
C ILE A 278 2.91 8.88 9.54
N PRO A 279 2.93 10.21 9.30
CA PRO A 279 1.81 11.10 9.62
C PRO A 279 0.51 10.81 8.81
N LEU A 280 0.60 9.98 7.78
CA LEU A 280 -0.54 9.60 6.93
C LEU A 280 -1.30 8.37 7.44
N TYR A 281 -0.74 7.64 8.41
CA TYR A 281 -1.33 6.40 8.93
C TYR A 281 -2.66 6.62 9.65
N HIS A 282 -2.85 7.79 10.24
CA HIS A 282 -4.01 8.11 11.05
C HIS A 282 -4.63 9.47 10.69
N THR A 283 -5.94 9.56 10.79
CA THR A 283 -6.67 10.83 10.91
C THR A 283 -6.67 11.27 12.38
N LYS A 284 -7.25 12.43 12.68
CA LYS A 284 -7.43 12.91 14.06
C LYS A 284 -8.31 11.96 14.87
N GLU A 285 -9.31 11.36 14.22
CA GLU A 285 -10.25 10.44 14.83
C GLU A 285 -9.62 9.08 15.18
N THR A 286 -8.64 8.65 14.41
CA THR A 286 -8.00 7.33 14.58
C THR A 286 -6.59 7.39 15.18
N GLU A 287 -6.13 8.55 15.69
CA GLU A 287 -4.76 8.70 16.22
C GLU A 287 -4.41 7.73 17.36
N LYS A 288 -5.43 7.25 18.11
CA LYS A 288 -5.29 6.26 19.18
C LYS A 288 -5.61 4.82 18.76
N ALA A 289 -6.06 4.64 17.53
CA ALA A 289 -6.38 3.32 17.00
C ALA A 289 -5.09 2.57 16.63
N ARG A 290 -5.19 1.25 16.51
CA ARG A 290 -4.10 0.45 15.96
C ARG A 290 -3.95 0.72 14.46
N PRO A 291 -2.76 0.51 13.88
CA PRO A 291 -2.57 0.60 12.44
C PRO A 291 -3.60 -0.22 11.67
N PHE A 292 -3.98 0.24 10.49
CA PHE A 292 -4.98 -0.37 9.59
C PHE A 292 -6.44 -0.22 10.03
N GLN A 293 -6.74 0.23 11.24
CA GLN A 293 -8.09 0.56 11.67
C GLN A 293 -8.51 1.92 11.12
N VAL A 294 -9.65 1.99 10.46
CA VAL A 294 -10.19 3.19 9.82
C VAL A 294 -11.64 3.41 10.23
N GLU A 295 -12.09 4.67 10.25
CA GLU A 295 -13.49 4.99 10.43
C GLU A 295 -14.32 4.59 9.18
N LEU A 296 -15.43 3.89 9.38
CA LEU A 296 -16.30 3.46 8.27
C LEU A 296 -16.84 4.64 7.45
N LYS A 297 -17.00 5.81 8.07
CA LYS A 297 -17.39 7.03 7.38
C LYS A 297 -16.40 7.44 6.29
N ASP A 298 -15.08 7.22 6.52
CA ASP A 298 -14.04 7.60 5.56
C ASP A 298 -14.01 6.62 4.38
N VAL A 299 -14.31 5.34 4.64
CA VAL A 299 -14.51 4.33 3.59
C VAL A 299 -15.75 4.69 2.75
N SER A 300 -16.87 5.03 3.41
CA SER A 300 -18.11 5.45 2.74
C SER A 300 -17.90 6.71 1.91
N SER A 301 -17.26 7.73 2.47
CA SER A 301 -16.98 8.98 1.76
C SER A 301 -16.10 8.77 0.53
N THR A 302 -15.12 7.85 0.62
CA THR A 302 -14.30 7.47 -0.54
C THR A 302 -15.15 6.78 -1.60
N LEU A 303 -16.01 5.83 -1.21
CA LEU A 303 -16.91 5.14 -2.14
C LEU A 303 -17.89 6.12 -2.81
N ASP A 304 -18.44 7.07 -2.05
CA ASP A 304 -19.32 8.12 -2.57
C ASP A 304 -18.62 8.99 -3.61
N MET A 305 -17.39 9.43 -3.32
CA MET A 305 -16.57 10.19 -4.26
C MET A 305 -16.25 9.39 -5.52
N MET A 306 -15.87 8.13 -5.38
CA MET A 306 -15.59 7.24 -6.51
C MET A 306 -16.85 7.01 -7.36
N SER A 307 -18.03 6.93 -6.75
CA SER A 307 -19.29 6.81 -7.48
C SER A 307 -19.68 8.11 -8.18
N GLN A 308 -19.49 9.25 -7.54
CA GLN A 308 -19.91 10.53 -8.10
C GLN A 308 -18.96 11.02 -9.22
N TYR A 309 -17.67 10.75 -9.10
CA TYR A 309 -16.64 11.33 -9.96
C TYR A 309 -15.62 10.31 -10.50
N GLY A 310 -15.39 9.22 -9.80
CA GLY A 310 -14.26 8.30 -10.02
C GLY A 310 -14.53 7.14 -10.97
N GLY A 311 -15.69 7.11 -11.62
CA GLY A 311 -16.05 6.08 -12.62
C GLY A 311 -16.52 4.75 -12.01
N ILE A 312 -17.17 4.82 -10.86
CA ILE A 312 -18.05 3.75 -10.36
C ILE A 312 -19.48 4.16 -10.70
N ASP A 313 -20.14 3.42 -11.58
CA ASP A 313 -21.54 3.69 -11.92
C ASP A 313 -22.43 3.54 -10.69
N ALA A 314 -23.44 4.41 -10.55
CA ALA A 314 -24.36 4.40 -9.42
C ALA A 314 -25.05 3.03 -9.22
N ALA A 315 -25.36 2.33 -10.32
CA ALA A 315 -25.95 0.98 -10.30
C ALA A 315 -24.97 -0.09 -9.78
N SER A 316 -23.65 0.13 -9.92
CA SER A 316 -22.59 -0.80 -9.50
C SER A 316 -21.94 -0.41 -8.17
N LYS A 317 -22.39 0.68 -7.53
CA LYS A 317 -21.77 1.22 -6.31
C LYS A 317 -21.75 0.22 -5.16
N GLY A 318 -22.78 -0.60 -5.00
CA GLY A 318 -22.86 -1.55 -3.89
C GLY A 318 -22.87 -0.89 -2.50
N LYS A 319 -22.48 -1.66 -1.48
CA LYS A 319 -22.39 -1.22 -0.08
C LYS A 319 -20.91 -1.21 0.35
N VAL A 320 -20.60 -0.50 1.45
CA VAL A 320 -19.24 -0.46 2.03
C VAL A 320 -18.71 -1.88 2.28
N ASP A 321 -19.56 -2.78 2.77
CA ASP A 321 -19.18 -4.17 3.04
C ASP A 321 -18.77 -4.98 1.79
N ASP A 322 -19.09 -4.52 0.60
CA ASP A 322 -18.61 -5.15 -0.64
C ASP A 322 -17.12 -4.88 -0.88
N TYR A 323 -16.57 -3.82 -0.27
CA TYR A 323 -15.24 -3.26 -0.50
C TYR A 323 -14.29 -3.37 0.69
N TYR A 324 -14.83 -3.35 1.93
CA TYR A 324 -14.02 -3.31 3.16
C TYR A 324 -14.59 -4.24 4.22
N THR A 325 -13.72 -4.79 5.06
CA THR A 325 -14.07 -5.46 6.30
C THR A 325 -13.09 -5.12 7.41
N ALA A 326 -13.60 -4.75 8.58
CA ALA A 326 -12.82 -4.50 9.79
C ALA A 326 -12.55 -5.77 10.63
N GLU A 327 -12.95 -6.94 10.15
CA GLU A 327 -12.86 -8.21 10.91
C GLU A 327 -11.43 -8.54 11.35
N PHE A 328 -10.44 -8.19 10.53
CA PHE A 328 -9.05 -8.62 10.68
C PHE A 328 -8.13 -7.60 11.35
N VAL A 329 -8.68 -6.46 11.77
CA VAL A 329 -7.93 -5.35 12.40
C VAL A 329 -8.41 -5.02 13.82
N LYS A 330 -9.15 -5.93 14.43
CA LYS A 330 -9.66 -5.81 15.82
C LYS A 330 -8.62 -6.18 16.85
#